data_37c5fc828e531390fde679d36637d6e0
#
_entry.id   37c5fc828e531390fde679d36637d6e0
#
_cell.length_a   1.000
_cell.length_b   1.000
_cell.length_c   1.000
_cell.angle_alpha   90.00
_cell.angle_beta   90.00
_cell.angle_gamma   90.00
#
_symmetry.space_group_name_H-M   'P 1'
#
loop_
_entity.id
_entity.type
_entity.pdbx_description
1 polymer ?
#
loop_
_entity_poly.entity_id
_entity_poly.type
_entity_poly.pdbx_seq_one_letter_code
_entity_poly.pdbx_strand_id
1 'polypeptide(L)'
;MIKKGLLALIICTLLSTLASATPSIYFSTIPGDNSWGLSKPGANWVLNFPVNKTEVDLPSAPDALYQDHINLPSMTLSNITVVVPGSTLTADLTPTGSLGIQNGAGVMTANIGPGTLSVSGSTFLAYPTIKGDLNITSINAGYSDTIDELYAAQLNGYGIDLSFVGSSTTNLYTLIMSGSGSAVGGMSGNILAVPAPGAILLGGIGVGLVGWLKRRRTM
;
A
#
# COMPACT_ATOMS: atom_id res chain seq x y z
N MET A 1 14.57 46.61 5.38
CA MET A 1 14.67 45.37 6.16
C MET A 1 13.38 44.52 6.17
N ILE A 2 12.20 45.13 6.09
CA ILE A 2 10.87 44.42 6.14
C ILE A 2 10.66 43.40 4.99
N LYS A 3 11.12 43.70 3.77
CA LYS A 3 10.95 42.81 2.61
C LYS A 3 11.68 41.45 2.73
N LYS A 4 12.77 41.36 3.49
CA LYS A 4 13.54 40.12 3.66
C LYS A 4 12.87 39.17 4.69
N GLY A 5 12.21 39.74 5.71
CA GLY A 5 11.46 38.94 6.70
C GLY A 5 10.18 38.35 6.14
N LEU A 6 9.47 39.09 5.27
CA LEU A 6 8.23 38.62 4.65
C LEU A 6 8.46 37.40 3.73
N LEU A 7 9.57 37.43 2.95
CA LEU A 7 9.93 36.32 2.06
C LEU A 7 10.30 35.05 2.85
N ALA A 8 11.01 35.18 3.96
CA ALA A 8 11.38 34.08 4.83
C ALA A 8 10.13 33.47 5.51
N LEU A 9 9.17 34.30 5.92
CA LEU A 9 7.91 33.84 6.51
C LEU A 9 7.06 33.06 5.50
N ILE A 10 6.96 33.53 4.25
CA ILE A 10 6.22 32.84 3.18
C ILE A 10 6.86 31.47 2.85
N ILE A 11 8.19 31.39 2.85
CA ILE A 11 8.89 30.12 2.61
C ILE A 11 8.70 29.16 3.78
N CYS A 12 8.74 29.63 5.03
CA CYS A 12 8.47 28.80 6.20
C CYS A 12 7.01 28.28 6.23
N THR A 13 6.05 29.11 5.86
CA THR A 13 4.64 28.67 5.80
C THR A 13 4.38 27.69 4.66
N LEU A 14 5.05 27.83 3.52
CA LEU A 14 4.97 26.86 2.42
C LEU A 14 5.68 25.54 2.75
N LEU A 15 6.73 25.54 3.55
CA LEU A 15 7.44 24.33 3.99
C LEU A 15 6.70 23.61 5.13
N SER A 16 5.98 24.32 5.98
CA SER A 16 5.20 23.70 7.07
C SER A 16 3.96 22.96 6.57
N THR A 17 3.44 23.28 5.39
CA THR A 17 2.34 22.51 4.78
C THR A 17 2.79 21.17 4.17
N LEU A 18 4.11 20.95 4.03
CA LEU A 18 4.66 19.69 3.51
C LEU A 18 4.89 18.62 4.60
N ALA A 19 4.69 18.95 5.87
CA ALA A 19 4.88 18.05 7.01
C ALA A 19 3.56 17.46 7.55
N SER A 20 2.49 17.47 6.76
CA SER A 20 1.29 16.71 7.09
C SER A 20 1.63 15.21 7.06
N ALA A 21 1.34 14.49 8.14
CA ALA A 21 1.47 13.04 8.14
C ALA A 21 0.67 12.50 6.95
N THR A 22 1.29 11.63 6.15
CA THR A 22 0.59 11.03 5.02
C THR A 22 -0.49 10.10 5.59
N PRO A 23 -1.76 10.24 5.16
CA PRO A 23 -2.81 9.38 5.64
C PRO A 23 -2.50 7.92 5.31
N SER A 24 -2.70 7.04 6.28
CA SER A 24 -2.39 5.62 6.15
C SER A 24 -3.37 4.76 6.94
N ILE A 25 -3.72 3.62 6.36
CA ILE A 25 -4.52 2.58 7.01
C ILE A 25 -3.63 1.36 7.19
N TYR A 26 -3.52 0.86 8.40
CA TYR A 26 -2.86 -0.40 8.71
C TYR A 26 -3.89 -1.50 8.87
N PHE A 27 -3.53 -2.71 8.52
CA PHE A 27 -4.40 -3.86 8.67
C PHE A 27 -3.63 -5.14 8.97
N SER A 28 -4.29 -6.08 9.64
CA SER A 28 -3.73 -7.39 9.93
C SER A 28 -4.77 -8.51 9.91
N THR A 29 -4.30 -9.74 9.90
CA THR A 29 -5.13 -10.92 10.06
C THR A 29 -5.76 -10.97 11.44
N ILE A 30 -7.04 -11.29 11.52
CA ILE A 30 -7.73 -11.58 12.78
C ILE A 30 -7.01 -12.76 13.47
N PRO A 31 -6.66 -12.64 14.76
CA PRO A 31 -5.96 -13.69 15.49
C PRO A 31 -6.68 -15.05 15.39
N GLY A 32 -5.93 -16.08 14.99
CA GLY A 32 -6.46 -17.44 14.82
C GLY A 32 -7.01 -17.77 13.44
N ASP A 33 -7.11 -16.79 12.55
CA ASP A 33 -7.60 -16.97 11.17
C ASP A 33 -6.45 -17.06 10.14
N ASN A 34 -6.80 -17.51 8.93
CA ASN A 34 -5.97 -17.35 7.74
C ASN A 34 -6.62 -16.30 6.85
N SER A 35 -5.87 -15.25 6.51
CA SER A 35 -6.37 -14.15 5.69
C SER A 35 -6.01 -14.27 4.22
N TRP A 36 -5.17 -15.22 3.85
CA TRP A 36 -4.85 -15.54 2.47
C TRP A 36 -4.60 -17.03 2.25
N GLY A 37 -4.79 -17.44 1.00
CA GLY A 37 -4.48 -18.78 0.52
C GLY A 37 -3.91 -18.73 -0.89
N LEU A 38 -2.86 -19.50 -1.17
CA LEU A 38 -2.28 -19.68 -2.48
C LEU A 38 -2.59 -21.09 -2.97
N SER A 39 -3.17 -21.23 -4.16
CA SER A 39 -3.50 -22.51 -4.77
C SER A 39 -3.40 -22.45 -6.29
N LYS A 40 -3.35 -23.61 -6.95
CA LYS A 40 -3.31 -23.72 -8.42
C LYS A 40 -4.51 -24.51 -8.94
N PRO A 41 -5.70 -23.88 -9.04
CA PRO A 41 -6.91 -24.56 -9.49
C PRO A 41 -6.90 -24.93 -10.98
N GLY A 42 -5.94 -24.50 -11.74
CA GLY A 42 -5.80 -24.71 -13.19
C GLY A 42 -4.38 -24.50 -13.65
N ALA A 43 -4.19 -23.76 -14.75
CA ALA A 43 -2.88 -23.43 -15.28
C ALA A 43 -2.09 -22.42 -14.42
N ASN A 44 -2.81 -21.52 -13.77
CA ASN A 44 -2.23 -20.39 -13.05
C ASN A 44 -2.34 -20.56 -11.53
N TRP A 45 -1.36 -20.01 -10.82
CA TRP A 45 -1.46 -19.82 -9.38
C TRP A 45 -2.41 -18.69 -9.07
N VAL A 46 -3.23 -18.87 -8.04
CA VAL A 46 -4.21 -17.87 -7.58
C VAL A 46 -4.02 -17.63 -6.08
N LEU A 47 -3.84 -16.38 -5.75
CA LEU A 47 -3.84 -15.88 -4.38
C LEU A 47 -5.27 -15.45 -4.03
N ASN A 48 -5.88 -16.12 -3.06
CA ASN A 48 -7.25 -15.89 -2.62
C ASN A 48 -7.24 -15.26 -1.23
N PHE A 49 -8.18 -14.38 -0.98
CA PHE A 49 -8.37 -13.71 0.30
C PHE A 49 -9.79 -14.01 0.81
N PRO A 50 -9.93 -14.85 1.85
CA PRO A 50 -11.20 -15.09 2.48
C PRO A 50 -11.82 -13.82 3.05
N VAL A 51 -13.12 -13.66 2.86
CA VAL A 51 -13.87 -12.46 3.28
C VAL A 51 -13.86 -12.33 4.81
N ASN A 52 -13.72 -11.10 5.30
CA ASN A 52 -13.80 -10.76 6.73
C ASN A 52 -12.75 -11.51 7.61
N LYS A 53 -11.54 -11.73 7.07
CA LYS A 53 -10.44 -12.35 7.81
C LYS A 53 -9.28 -11.38 8.08
N THR A 54 -9.44 -10.13 7.66
CA THR A 54 -8.47 -9.06 7.85
C THR A 54 -9.19 -7.85 8.42
N GLU A 55 -8.65 -7.29 9.48
CA GLU A 55 -9.18 -6.11 10.16
C GLU A 55 -8.26 -4.91 10.02
N VAL A 56 -8.84 -3.72 10.08
CA VAL A 56 -8.11 -2.46 10.16
C VAL A 56 -7.54 -2.28 11.56
N ASP A 57 -6.21 -2.12 11.62
CA ASP A 57 -5.46 -1.81 12.83
C ASP A 57 -5.03 -0.34 12.77
N LEU A 58 -5.74 0.54 13.44
CA LEU A 58 -5.31 1.94 13.55
C LEU A 58 -4.53 2.15 14.84
N PRO A 59 -3.34 2.79 14.78
CA PRO A 59 -2.52 3.01 15.96
C PRO A 59 -3.10 4.04 16.94
N SER A 60 -4.12 4.78 16.55
CA SER A 60 -4.79 5.80 17.36
C SER A 60 -6.30 5.73 17.22
N ALA A 61 -6.98 5.24 18.26
CA ALA A 61 -8.43 5.40 18.37
C ALA A 61 -8.77 6.89 18.62
N PRO A 62 -9.95 7.41 18.20
CA PRO A 62 -11.11 6.66 17.74
C PRO A 62 -11.49 7.00 16.28
N ASP A 63 -10.87 6.39 15.30
CA ASP A 63 -11.41 6.44 13.94
C ASP A 63 -12.47 5.33 13.81
N ALA A 64 -13.54 5.59 13.12
CA ALA A 64 -14.63 4.64 12.89
C ALA A 64 -14.18 3.38 12.13
N LEU A 65 -13.02 3.44 11.44
CA LEU A 65 -12.42 2.32 10.74
C LEU A 65 -11.86 1.21 11.65
N TYR A 66 -11.66 1.47 12.93
CA TYR A 66 -11.08 0.47 13.83
C TYR A 66 -11.93 -0.80 13.85
N GLN A 67 -11.31 -1.95 13.55
CA GLN A 67 -11.93 -3.26 13.40
C GLN A 67 -12.87 -3.41 12.18
N ASP A 68 -12.91 -2.47 11.25
CA ASP A 68 -13.56 -2.69 9.96
C ASP A 68 -12.80 -3.76 9.15
N HIS A 69 -13.55 -4.50 8.33
CA HIS A 69 -12.95 -5.58 7.54
C HIS A 69 -12.43 -5.06 6.20
N ILE A 70 -11.20 -5.47 5.85
CA ILE A 70 -10.64 -5.30 4.51
C ILE A 70 -10.84 -6.58 3.72
N ASN A 71 -11.51 -6.47 2.59
CA ASN A 71 -11.72 -7.56 1.64
C ASN A 71 -10.92 -7.30 0.36
N LEU A 72 -9.91 -8.12 0.13
CA LEU A 72 -9.08 -8.09 -1.06
C LEU A 72 -9.65 -9.03 -2.13
N PRO A 73 -9.60 -8.65 -3.42
CA PRO A 73 -9.98 -9.56 -4.51
C PRO A 73 -8.94 -10.65 -4.68
N SER A 74 -9.33 -11.76 -5.28
CA SER A 74 -8.39 -12.79 -5.73
C SER A 74 -7.43 -12.21 -6.77
N MET A 75 -6.18 -12.69 -6.78
CA MET A 75 -5.12 -12.24 -7.68
C MET A 75 -4.48 -13.43 -8.39
N THR A 76 -4.35 -13.35 -9.70
CA THR A 76 -3.68 -14.39 -10.51
C THR A 76 -2.21 -14.06 -10.64
N LEU A 77 -1.35 -15.08 -10.45
CA LEU A 77 0.10 -14.97 -10.64
C LEU A 77 0.45 -15.32 -12.09
N SER A 78 1.27 -14.47 -12.70
CA SER A 78 1.85 -14.66 -14.03
C SER A 78 3.34 -14.29 -14.03
N ASN A 79 4.07 -14.58 -15.12
CA ASN A 79 5.47 -14.20 -15.32
C ASN A 79 6.38 -14.56 -14.13
N ILE A 80 6.22 -15.77 -13.59
CA ILE A 80 6.99 -16.24 -12.44
C ILE A 80 8.46 -16.34 -12.84
N THR A 81 9.32 -15.58 -12.17
CA THR A 81 10.76 -15.51 -12.44
C THR A 81 11.55 -15.85 -11.18
N VAL A 82 12.51 -16.75 -11.30
CA VAL A 82 13.44 -17.07 -10.21
C VAL A 82 14.53 -16.00 -10.17
N VAL A 83 14.61 -15.29 -9.05
CA VAL A 83 15.64 -14.26 -8.80
C VAL A 83 16.87 -14.88 -8.15
N VAL A 84 16.65 -15.69 -7.10
CA VAL A 84 17.71 -16.46 -6.45
C VAL A 84 17.27 -17.92 -6.38
N PRO A 85 17.97 -18.83 -7.05
CA PRO A 85 17.64 -20.26 -7.04
C PRO A 85 17.53 -20.81 -5.61
N GLY A 86 16.46 -21.55 -5.34
CA GLY A 86 16.20 -22.15 -4.03
C GLY A 86 15.64 -21.22 -2.97
N SER A 87 15.55 -19.89 -3.22
CA SER A 87 15.12 -18.96 -2.17
C SER A 87 14.17 -17.84 -2.61
N THR A 88 14.39 -17.20 -3.74
CA THR A 88 13.63 -16.00 -4.11
C THR A 88 13.06 -16.09 -5.52
N LEU A 89 11.78 -15.78 -5.65
CA LEU A 89 11.10 -15.59 -6.92
C LEU A 89 10.24 -14.32 -6.91
N THR A 90 9.94 -13.82 -8.11
CA THR A 90 8.96 -12.75 -8.32
C THR A 90 7.90 -13.22 -9.30
N ALA A 91 6.70 -12.67 -9.18
CA ALA A 91 5.61 -12.91 -10.11
C ALA A 91 4.79 -11.63 -10.27
N ASP A 92 4.21 -11.44 -11.44
CA ASP A 92 3.22 -10.39 -11.65
C ASP A 92 1.88 -10.82 -11.06
N LEU A 93 1.20 -9.89 -10.40
CA LEU A 93 -0.14 -10.08 -9.85
C LEU A 93 -1.17 -9.32 -10.67
N THR A 94 -2.21 -10.03 -11.07
CA THR A 94 -3.37 -9.44 -11.73
C THR A 94 -4.60 -9.64 -10.85
N PRO A 95 -5.14 -8.55 -10.24
CA PRO A 95 -6.37 -8.60 -9.46
C PRO A 95 -7.59 -8.90 -10.34
N THR A 96 -8.57 -9.63 -9.78
CA THR A 96 -9.80 -10.01 -10.49
C THR A 96 -11.04 -9.24 -10.01
N GLY A 97 -10.86 -8.20 -9.21
CA GLY A 97 -11.94 -7.40 -8.65
C GLY A 97 -11.42 -6.16 -7.92
N SER A 98 -12.24 -5.60 -7.06
CA SER A 98 -11.91 -4.42 -6.25
C SER A 98 -11.69 -4.78 -4.79
N LEU A 99 -10.85 -3.98 -4.11
CA LEU A 99 -10.73 -3.96 -2.66
C LEU A 99 -11.95 -3.26 -2.07
N GLY A 100 -12.48 -3.77 -0.97
CA GLY A 100 -13.51 -3.13 -0.17
C GLY A 100 -13.13 -3.02 1.29
N ILE A 101 -13.42 -1.88 1.92
CA ILE A 101 -13.48 -1.75 3.37
C ILE A 101 -14.95 -1.66 3.76
N GLN A 102 -15.34 -2.44 4.76
CA GLN A 102 -16.75 -2.53 5.15
C GLN A 102 -16.95 -2.83 6.64
N ASN A 103 -18.02 -2.25 7.18
CA ASN A 103 -18.60 -2.56 8.48
C ASN A 103 -20.11 -2.79 8.28
N GLY A 104 -20.47 -3.98 7.76
CA GLY A 104 -21.85 -4.26 7.38
C GLY A 104 -22.35 -3.52 6.11
N ALA A 105 -21.87 -2.30 5.88
CA ALA A 105 -22.09 -1.49 4.67
C ALA A 105 -20.72 -1.14 4.04
N GLY A 106 -20.71 -0.84 2.74
CA GLY A 106 -19.47 -0.42 2.06
C GLY A 106 -19.01 0.94 2.56
N VAL A 107 -17.77 1.00 3.04
CA VAL A 107 -17.13 2.23 3.53
C VAL A 107 -16.20 2.82 2.48
N MET A 108 -15.41 1.97 1.83
CA MET A 108 -14.53 2.35 0.73
C MET A 108 -14.49 1.24 -0.31
N THR A 109 -14.42 1.61 -1.57
CA THR A 109 -14.12 0.69 -2.67
C THR A 109 -12.97 1.25 -3.51
N ALA A 110 -12.02 0.40 -3.87
CA ALA A 110 -10.88 0.77 -4.70
C ALA A 110 -10.53 -0.32 -5.71
N ASN A 111 -10.14 0.08 -6.92
CA ASN A 111 -9.54 -0.83 -7.89
C ASN A 111 -8.06 -0.99 -7.57
N ILE A 112 -7.56 -2.23 -7.61
CA ILE A 112 -6.15 -2.53 -7.44
C ILE A 112 -5.53 -2.66 -8.82
N GLY A 113 -4.46 -1.91 -9.07
CA GLY A 113 -3.64 -2.05 -10.28
C GLY A 113 -2.82 -3.35 -10.29
N PRO A 114 -2.14 -3.65 -11.40
CA PRO A 114 -1.19 -4.76 -11.45
C PRO A 114 -0.10 -4.57 -10.40
N GLY A 115 0.20 -5.63 -9.68
CA GLY A 115 1.21 -5.62 -8.61
C GLY A 115 2.33 -6.63 -8.86
N THR A 116 3.30 -6.65 -7.98
CA THR A 116 4.40 -7.64 -8.00
C THR A 116 4.42 -8.39 -6.67
N LEU A 117 4.39 -9.71 -6.75
CA LEU A 117 4.63 -10.60 -5.63
C LEU A 117 6.12 -10.90 -5.57
N SER A 118 6.73 -10.70 -4.42
CA SER A 118 8.07 -11.20 -4.13
C SER A 118 7.98 -12.26 -3.05
N VAL A 119 8.49 -13.44 -3.33
CA VAL A 119 8.58 -14.55 -2.38
C VAL A 119 10.03 -14.73 -2.03
N SER A 120 10.39 -14.61 -0.76
CA SER A 120 11.73 -14.92 -0.27
C SER A 120 11.64 -15.90 0.89
N GLY A 121 12.49 -16.93 0.87
CA GLY A 121 12.55 -17.89 1.95
C GLY A 121 13.31 -19.16 1.56
N SER A 122 14.31 -19.49 2.37
CA SER A 122 15.04 -20.74 2.27
C SER A 122 14.65 -21.74 3.36
N THR A 123 13.76 -21.36 4.28
CA THR A 123 13.33 -22.15 5.43
C THR A 123 11.85 -21.95 5.71
N PHE A 124 11.30 -22.61 6.69
CA PHE A 124 9.90 -22.81 7.06
C PHE A 124 8.95 -21.58 7.06
N LEU A 125 9.44 -20.37 6.88
CA LEU A 125 8.64 -19.15 6.81
C LEU A 125 8.95 -18.42 5.50
N ALA A 126 8.00 -18.45 4.57
CA ALA A 126 8.06 -17.61 3.38
C ALA A 126 7.24 -16.33 3.64
N TYR A 127 7.78 -15.19 3.26
CA TYR A 127 7.15 -13.88 3.40
C TYR A 127 6.91 -13.30 2.01
N PRO A 128 5.69 -13.46 1.44
CA PRO A 128 5.36 -12.75 0.21
C PRO A 128 5.20 -11.26 0.51
N THR A 129 5.83 -10.42 -0.27
CA THR A 129 5.61 -8.96 -0.28
C THR A 129 4.88 -8.61 -1.55
N ILE A 130 3.75 -7.96 -1.44
CA ILE A 130 2.92 -7.55 -2.57
C ILE A 130 2.80 -6.03 -2.54
N LYS A 131 3.04 -5.42 -3.69
CA LYS A 131 2.84 -3.99 -3.89
C LYS A 131 1.93 -3.80 -5.10
N GLY A 132 1.02 -2.87 -4.99
CA GLY A 132 0.12 -2.53 -6.07
C GLY A 132 -0.49 -1.16 -5.85
N ASP A 133 -0.76 -0.46 -6.95
CA ASP A 133 -1.43 0.84 -6.94
C ASP A 133 -2.92 0.67 -6.69
N LEU A 134 -3.47 1.54 -5.86
CA LEU A 134 -4.90 1.64 -5.60
C LEU A 134 -5.50 2.86 -6.27
N ASN A 135 -6.68 2.69 -6.86
CA ASN A 135 -7.52 3.78 -7.32
C ASN A 135 -8.85 3.73 -6.56
N ILE A 136 -9.04 4.61 -5.58
CA ILE A 136 -10.27 4.72 -4.79
C ILE A 136 -11.40 5.20 -5.72
N THR A 137 -12.44 4.42 -5.84
CA THR A 137 -13.57 4.66 -6.75
C THR A 137 -14.82 5.18 -6.03
N SER A 138 -14.97 4.82 -4.77
CA SER A 138 -16.06 5.35 -3.92
C SER A 138 -15.68 5.32 -2.45
N ILE A 139 -16.22 6.26 -1.69
CA ILE A 139 -16.12 6.34 -0.24
C ILE A 139 -17.49 6.69 0.36
N ASN A 140 -17.71 6.33 1.61
CA ASN A 140 -18.77 6.87 2.46
C ASN A 140 -18.20 8.10 3.19
N ALA A 141 -18.34 9.27 2.57
CA ALA A 141 -17.75 10.50 3.07
C ALA A 141 -18.23 10.84 4.50
N GLY A 142 -17.30 11.26 5.35
CA GLY A 142 -17.55 11.58 6.75
C GLY A 142 -17.68 10.35 7.66
N TYR A 143 -17.45 9.14 7.15
CA TYR A 143 -17.39 7.94 7.97
C TYR A 143 -16.07 7.86 8.76
N SER A 144 -14.97 8.22 8.13
CA SER A 144 -13.63 8.18 8.70
C SER A 144 -12.78 9.31 8.13
N ASP A 145 -12.13 10.07 9.00
CA ASP A 145 -11.22 11.14 8.60
C ASP A 145 -10.06 10.58 7.76
N THR A 146 -9.55 9.39 8.11
CA THR A 146 -8.44 8.74 7.38
C THR A 146 -8.82 8.40 5.95
N ILE A 147 -10.03 7.87 5.69
CA ILE A 147 -10.52 7.58 4.33
C ILE A 147 -10.73 8.86 3.54
N ASP A 148 -11.35 9.87 4.15
CA ASP A 148 -11.59 11.16 3.51
C ASP A 148 -10.26 11.82 3.12
N GLU A 149 -9.24 11.77 3.97
CA GLU A 149 -7.90 12.27 3.68
C GLU A 149 -7.18 11.48 2.58
N LEU A 150 -7.28 10.15 2.56
CA LEU A 150 -6.73 9.31 1.49
C LEU A 150 -7.37 9.63 0.13
N TYR A 151 -8.69 9.77 0.12
CA TYR A 151 -9.41 10.13 -1.10
C TYR A 151 -9.08 11.55 -1.56
N ALA A 152 -9.00 12.51 -0.64
CA ALA A 152 -8.56 13.87 -0.93
C ALA A 152 -7.11 13.90 -1.46
N ALA A 153 -6.20 13.09 -0.91
CA ALA A 153 -4.84 12.96 -1.41
C ALA A 153 -4.83 12.45 -2.86
N GLN A 154 -5.62 11.40 -3.19
CA GLN A 154 -5.75 10.91 -4.56
C GLN A 154 -6.25 12.00 -5.52
N LEU A 155 -7.27 12.77 -5.14
CA LEU A 155 -7.79 13.88 -5.96
C LEU A 155 -6.75 14.98 -6.17
N ASN A 156 -5.79 15.14 -5.24
CA ASN A 156 -4.66 16.05 -5.34
C ASN A 156 -3.45 15.46 -6.08
N GLY A 157 -3.61 14.30 -6.73
CA GLY A 157 -2.58 13.69 -7.57
C GLY A 157 -1.55 12.85 -6.82
N TYR A 158 -1.78 12.50 -5.55
CA TYR A 158 -0.99 11.50 -4.84
C TYR A 158 -1.34 10.10 -5.36
N GLY A 159 -0.33 9.24 -5.48
CA GLY A 159 -0.57 7.80 -5.62
C GLY A 159 -1.10 7.21 -4.33
N ILE A 160 -1.95 6.20 -4.41
CA ILE A 160 -2.32 5.40 -3.23
C ILE A 160 -1.72 4.02 -3.40
N ASP A 161 -0.80 3.66 -2.51
CA ASP A 161 -0.09 2.38 -2.56
C ASP A 161 -0.69 1.38 -1.57
N LEU A 162 -0.84 0.14 -2.01
CA LEU A 162 -1.20 -1.01 -1.18
C LEU A 162 0.03 -1.90 -1.04
N SER A 163 0.44 -2.12 0.19
CA SER A 163 1.56 -3.00 0.51
C SER A 163 1.16 -3.96 1.62
N PHE A 164 1.47 -5.23 1.47
CA PHE A 164 1.31 -6.20 2.55
C PHE A 164 2.35 -7.31 2.50
N VAL A 165 2.59 -7.90 3.67
CA VAL A 165 3.47 -9.04 3.87
C VAL A 165 2.64 -10.17 4.45
N GLY A 166 2.69 -11.32 3.80
CA GLY A 166 2.06 -12.54 4.30
C GLY A 166 3.09 -13.49 4.91
N SER A 167 2.65 -14.25 5.88
CA SER A 167 3.43 -15.33 6.49
C SER A 167 2.72 -16.66 6.30
N SER A 168 3.51 -17.73 6.10
CA SER A 168 2.99 -19.11 5.99
C SER A 168 3.96 -20.08 6.65
N THR A 169 3.46 -21.19 7.11
CA THR A 169 4.28 -22.33 7.54
C THR A 169 4.82 -23.14 6.35
N THR A 170 4.30 -22.92 5.15
CA THR A 170 4.71 -23.60 3.92
C THR A 170 5.78 -22.78 3.20
N ASN A 171 6.83 -23.42 2.70
CA ASN A 171 7.81 -22.78 1.85
C ASN A 171 7.17 -22.48 0.48
N LEU A 172 6.81 -21.23 0.23
CA LEU A 172 6.10 -20.80 -0.98
C LEU A 172 6.98 -20.93 -2.25
N TYR A 173 8.29 -20.74 -2.13
CA TYR A 173 9.20 -20.97 -3.25
C TYR A 173 9.10 -22.42 -3.74
N THR A 174 9.27 -23.37 -2.82
CA THR A 174 9.19 -24.81 -3.16
C THR A 174 7.79 -25.19 -3.67
N LEU A 175 6.74 -24.64 -3.06
CA LEU A 175 5.37 -24.88 -3.49
C LEU A 175 5.13 -24.44 -4.93
N ILE A 176 5.52 -23.19 -5.26
CA ILE A 176 5.32 -22.64 -6.61
C ILE A 176 6.15 -23.42 -7.64
N MET A 177 7.39 -23.73 -7.30
CA MET A 177 8.29 -24.48 -8.21
C MET A 177 7.86 -25.95 -8.42
N SER A 178 7.20 -26.56 -7.45
CA SER A 178 6.63 -27.91 -7.60
C SER A 178 5.44 -27.95 -8.56
N GLY A 179 4.83 -26.80 -8.81
CA GLY A 179 3.68 -26.65 -9.72
C GLY A 179 2.35 -27.18 -9.19
N SER A 180 2.28 -27.59 -7.93
CA SER A 180 1.07 -28.15 -7.31
C SER A 180 1.05 -27.92 -5.81
N GLY A 181 -0.14 -28.04 -5.18
CA GLY A 181 -0.35 -27.88 -3.75
C GLY A 181 -1.04 -26.58 -3.39
N SER A 182 -1.05 -26.27 -2.09
CA SER A 182 -1.63 -25.04 -1.55
C SER A 182 -0.89 -24.60 -0.30
N ALA A 183 -1.01 -23.31 0.02
CA ALA A 183 -0.55 -22.71 1.26
C ALA A 183 -1.60 -21.74 1.79
N VAL A 184 -1.60 -21.53 3.07
CA VAL A 184 -2.44 -20.52 3.74
C VAL A 184 -1.60 -19.78 4.77
N GLY A 185 -2.06 -18.60 5.17
CA GLY A 185 -1.36 -17.86 6.19
C GLY A 185 -2.03 -16.55 6.60
N GLY A 186 -1.41 -15.87 7.54
CA GLY A 186 -1.77 -14.54 7.97
C GLY A 186 -1.02 -13.47 7.18
N MET A 187 -1.53 -12.24 7.23
CA MET A 187 -0.87 -11.07 6.62
C MET A 187 -1.02 -9.84 7.49
N SER A 188 -0.14 -8.88 7.25
CA SER A 188 -0.27 -7.51 7.72
C SER A 188 0.15 -6.56 6.61
N GLY A 189 -0.38 -5.34 6.61
CA GLY A 189 -0.06 -4.40 5.56
C GLY A 189 -0.56 -2.99 5.82
N ASN A 190 -0.44 -2.17 4.81
CA ASN A 190 -0.89 -0.79 4.86
C ASN A 190 -1.37 -0.30 3.50
N ILE A 191 -2.25 0.69 3.56
CA ILE A 191 -2.65 1.56 2.45
C ILE A 191 -2.14 2.95 2.80
N LEU A 192 -1.38 3.58 1.92
CA LEU A 192 -0.81 4.90 2.19
C LEU A 192 -0.82 5.80 0.96
N ALA A 193 -0.96 7.11 1.19
CA ALA A 193 -0.78 8.09 0.14
C ALA A 193 0.71 8.35 -0.11
N VAL A 194 1.12 8.32 -1.38
CA VAL A 194 2.51 8.56 -1.81
C VAL A 194 2.57 9.81 -2.68
N PRO A 195 3.34 10.84 -2.29
CA PRO A 195 3.49 12.01 -3.12
C PRO A 195 3.98 11.66 -4.52
N ALA A 196 3.38 12.27 -5.55
CA ALA A 196 3.85 12.08 -6.91
C ALA A 196 5.35 12.47 -7.03
N PRO A 197 6.17 11.64 -7.70
CA PRO A 197 7.61 11.92 -7.84
C PRO A 197 7.92 13.32 -8.36
N GLY A 198 7.06 13.86 -9.24
CA GLY A 198 7.19 15.23 -9.76
C GLY A 198 7.04 16.32 -8.70
N ALA A 199 6.21 16.13 -7.68
CA ALA A 199 6.03 17.10 -6.59
C ALA A 199 7.32 17.22 -5.74
N ILE A 200 7.99 16.10 -5.48
CA ILE A 200 9.28 16.06 -4.76
C ILE A 200 10.36 16.74 -5.59
N LEU A 201 10.42 16.48 -6.90
CA LEU A 201 11.39 17.06 -7.81
C LEU A 201 11.19 18.59 -7.93
N LEU A 202 9.94 19.05 -8.12
CA LEU A 202 9.60 20.47 -8.19
C LEU A 202 9.91 21.21 -6.88
N GLY A 203 9.63 20.59 -5.74
CA GLY A 203 10.01 21.10 -4.43
C GLY A 203 11.52 21.26 -4.30
N GLY A 204 12.29 20.23 -4.70
CA GLY A 204 13.76 20.26 -4.69
C GLY A 204 14.35 21.34 -5.61
N ILE A 205 13.81 21.48 -6.83
CA ILE A 205 14.21 22.52 -7.79
C ILE A 205 13.87 23.91 -7.24
N GLY A 206 12.67 24.08 -6.65
CA GLY A 206 12.24 25.35 -6.06
C GLY A 206 13.18 25.81 -4.94
N VAL A 207 13.52 24.92 -4.01
CA VAL A 207 14.47 25.20 -2.92
C VAL A 207 15.86 25.50 -3.46
N GLY A 208 16.32 24.74 -4.47
CA GLY A 208 17.61 24.97 -5.14
C GLY A 208 17.69 26.34 -5.82
N LEU A 209 16.66 26.75 -6.55
CA LEU A 209 16.58 28.07 -7.20
C LEU A 209 16.56 29.21 -6.20
N VAL A 210 15.81 29.11 -5.12
CA VAL A 210 15.77 30.13 -4.06
C VAL A 210 17.12 30.23 -3.37
N GLY A 211 17.79 29.12 -3.08
CA GLY A 211 19.14 29.11 -2.52
C GLY A 211 20.17 29.76 -3.43
N TRP A 212 20.12 29.47 -4.74
CA TRP A 212 20.99 30.05 -5.74
C TRP A 212 20.78 31.58 -5.90
N LEU A 213 19.52 32.02 -5.98
CA LEU A 213 19.18 33.46 -6.06
C LEU A 213 19.62 34.22 -4.80
N LYS A 214 19.53 33.62 -3.62
CA LYS A 214 20.01 34.21 -2.38
C LYS A 214 21.53 34.42 -2.40
N ARG A 215 22.27 33.43 -2.91
CA ARG A 215 23.73 33.48 -3.00
C ARG A 215 24.23 34.59 -3.97
N ARG A 216 23.52 34.80 -5.09
CA ARG A 216 23.85 35.89 -6.05
C ARG A 216 23.62 37.30 -5.50
N ARG A 217 22.77 37.47 -4.48
CA ARG A 217 22.49 38.80 -3.89
C ARG A 217 23.43 39.17 -2.74
N THR A 218 24.28 38.27 -2.32
CA THR A 218 25.26 38.49 -1.24
C THR A 218 26.69 38.69 -1.77
N MET A 219 26.88 38.60 -3.08
CA MET A 219 28.06 39.06 -3.81
C MET A 219 27.77 40.44 -4.45
#